data_f00e77e8508448115043a475573a84f0
#
_entry.id   f00e77e8508448115043a475573a84f0
#
_cell.length_a   1.000
_cell.length_b   1.000
_cell.length_c   1.000
_cell.angle_alpha   90.00
_cell.angle_beta   90.00
_cell.angle_gamma   90.00
#
_symmetry.space_group_name_H-M   'P 1'
#
loop_
_entity.id
_entity.type
_entity.pdbx_description
1 polymer ?
#
loop_
_entity_poly.entity_id
_entity_poly.type
_entity_poly.pdbx_seq_one_letter_code
_entity_poly.pdbx_strand_id
1 'polypeptide(L)'
;MLAPWYVRSLPLQQRTGSQIFHALYGSPPCSETGATAARPWQTIATLLESPATLPVATPQARLARYSICAGPPRCANGQPLLWTPPVGQILPMLSDRLQTPRPDTVLLTEHGQPWHSPLEPFAGGWLGWLGYDLAWEIEALPNQNPDPLPFPVAFWYEPATFAVLDHQQQHLHLAATTPAQLDGLQQRL
;
A
#
# COMPACT_ATOMS: atom_id res chain seq x y z
N MET A 1 19.85 3.89 3.98
CA MET A 1 19.16 2.71 4.59
C MET A 1 17.72 3.08 4.76
N LEU A 2 16.75 2.30 4.23
CA LEU A 2 15.34 2.55 4.46
C LEU A 2 15.03 2.29 5.95
N ALA A 3 14.14 3.11 6.55
CA ALA A 3 13.74 2.93 7.93
C ALA A 3 13.01 1.57 8.10
N PRO A 4 13.15 0.89 9.25
CA PRO A 4 12.44 -0.35 9.54
C PRO A 4 10.92 -0.11 9.57
N TRP A 5 10.16 -1.19 9.49
CA TRP A 5 8.73 -1.18 9.77
C TRP A 5 8.47 -1.64 11.20
N TYR A 6 7.71 -0.87 11.94
CA TYR A 6 7.17 -1.28 13.23
C TYR A 6 5.81 -1.91 13.00
N VAL A 7 5.58 -3.08 13.60
CA VAL A 7 4.38 -3.90 13.39
C VAL A 7 3.67 -4.14 14.71
N ARG A 8 2.34 -4.05 14.69
CA ARG A 8 1.45 -4.39 15.80
C ARG A 8 0.34 -5.29 15.29
N SER A 9 0.06 -6.38 16.01
CA SER A 9 -1.04 -7.29 15.69
C SER A 9 -2.23 -7.05 16.61
N LEU A 10 -3.41 -7.00 16.04
CA LEU A 10 -4.70 -6.80 16.72
C LEU A 10 -5.71 -7.86 16.24
N PRO A 11 -6.75 -8.17 17.01
CA PRO A 11 -7.86 -8.98 16.52
C PRO A 11 -8.65 -8.20 15.45
N LEU A 12 -8.98 -8.87 14.34
CA LEU A 12 -9.73 -8.26 13.24
C LEU A 12 -11.21 -8.04 13.57
N GLN A 13 -11.79 -8.88 14.42
CA GLN A 13 -13.18 -8.77 14.87
C GLN A 13 -14.20 -8.78 13.73
N GLN A 14 -14.01 -9.64 12.74
CA GLN A 14 -14.91 -9.79 11.58
C GLN A 14 -15.04 -8.53 10.70
N ARG A 15 -14.22 -7.50 10.89
CA ARG A 15 -14.25 -6.28 10.07
C ARG A 15 -13.75 -6.56 8.66
N THR A 16 -14.36 -5.87 7.68
CA THR A 16 -13.94 -5.92 6.27
C THR A 16 -12.77 -4.98 6.00
N GLY A 17 -12.08 -5.18 4.86
CA GLY A 17 -11.05 -4.25 4.40
C GLY A 17 -11.58 -2.84 4.23
N SER A 18 -12.78 -2.70 3.64
CA SER A 18 -13.45 -1.40 3.45
C SER A 18 -13.72 -0.69 4.78
N GLN A 19 -14.14 -1.40 5.83
CA GLN A 19 -14.36 -0.81 7.15
C GLN A 19 -13.05 -0.34 7.79
N ILE A 20 -12.00 -1.17 7.73
CA ILE A 20 -10.68 -0.79 8.23
C ILE A 20 -10.08 0.36 7.42
N PHE A 21 -10.19 0.31 6.09
CA PHE A 21 -9.72 1.38 5.21
C PHE A 21 -10.38 2.72 5.53
N HIS A 22 -11.70 2.72 5.69
CA HIS A 22 -12.43 3.93 6.05
C HIS A 22 -12.02 4.48 7.43
N ALA A 23 -11.85 3.60 8.42
CA ALA A 23 -11.39 4.00 9.75
C ALA A 23 -9.98 4.62 9.73
N LEU A 24 -9.05 3.99 8.99
CA LEU A 24 -7.66 4.44 8.95
C LEU A 24 -7.43 5.67 8.07
N TYR A 25 -8.12 5.76 6.90
CA TYR A 25 -7.80 6.70 5.83
C TYR A 25 -9.01 7.44 5.25
N GLY A 26 -10.23 7.16 5.70
CA GLY A 26 -11.45 7.73 5.15
C GLY A 26 -11.72 9.18 5.53
N SER A 27 -11.12 9.68 6.60
CA SER A 27 -11.19 11.10 6.96
C SER A 27 -9.89 11.79 6.57
N PRO A 28 -9.95 12.96 5.90
CA PRO A 28 -8.75 13.75 5.71
C PRO A 28 -8.14 14.06 7.09
N PRO A 29 -6.80 14.13 7.21
CA PRO A 29 -6.17 14.52 8.45
C PRO A 29 -6.75 15.87 8.86
N CYS A 30 -7.38 15.93 10.03
CA CYS A 30 -7.85 17.18 10.60
C CYS A 30 -6.65 18.11 10.70
N SER A 31 -6.63 19.16 9.92
CA SER A 31 -5.67 20.24 10.05
C SER A 31 -6.00 21.01 11.32
N GLU A 32 -5.56 20.52 12.47
CA GLU A 32 -5.47 21.33 13.65
C GLU A 32 -4.36 22.34 13.40
N THR A 33 -4.75 23.60 13.35
CA THR A 33 -3.94 24.81 13.38
C THR A 33 -2.98 25.08 12.22
N GLY A 34 -3.32 26.08 11.39
CA GLY A 34 -2.37 26.79 10.53
C GLY A 34 -2.09 26.14 9.18
N ALA A 35 -3.07 26.19 8.29
CA ALA A 35 -3.10 25.55 6.98
C ALA A 35 -1.91 25.92 6.07
N THR A 36 -0.90 25.07 6.07
CA THR A 36 -0.18 24.81 4.82
C THR A 36 -1.08 23.85 4.04
N ALA A 37 -1.54 24.22 2.86
CA ALA A 37 -2.40 23.39 2.01
C ALA A 37 -1.82 21.97 1.91
N ALA A 38 -2.63 20.96 2.27
CA ALA A 38 -2.22 19.56 2.21
C ALA A 38 -1.69 19.25 0.81
N ARG A 39 -0.50 18.69 0.72
CA ARG A 39 0.07 18.33 -0.58
C ARG A 39 -0.77 17.19 -1.18
N PRO A 40 -1.07 17.22 -2.49
CA PRO A 40 -1.99 16.25 -3.13
C PRO A 40 -1.66 14.79 -2.84
N TRP A 41 -0.38 14.43 -2.72
CA TRP A 41 0.04 13.06 -2.43
C TRP A 41 -0.26 12.60 -0.99
N GLN A 42 -0.54 13.52 -0.06
CA GLN A 42 -0.88 13.18 1.33
C GLN A 42 -2.29 12.59 1.47
N THR A 43 -3.11 12.70 0.43
CA THR A 43 -4.46 12.11 0.38
C THR A 43 -4.49 10.77 -0.35
N ILE A 44 -3.34 10.30 -0.86
CA ILE A 44 -3.26 9.00 -1.52
C ILE A 44 -3.44 7.89 -0.49
N ALA A 45 -4.39 7.01 -0.75
CA ALA A 45 -4.59 5.78 0.01
C ALA A 45 -5.08 4.69 -0.94
N THR A 46 -4.73 3.43 -0.64
CA THR A 46 -5.05 2.29 -1.48
C THR A 46 -5.72 1.19 -0.65
N LEU A 47 -6.81 0.64 -1.18
CA LEU A 47 -7.45 -0.57 -0.70
C LEU A 47 -7.33 -1.65 -1.77
N LEU A 48 -6.70 -2.77 -1.42
CA LEU A 48 -6.74 -4.01 -2.18
C LEU A 48 -7.59 -5.01 -1.38
N GLU A 49 -8.78 -5.28 -1.84
CA GLU A 49 -9.73 -6.17 -1.18
C GLU A 49 -10.36 -7.12 -2.19
N SER A 50 -10.35 -8.39 -1.85
CA SER A 50 -11.19 -9.39 -2.53
C SER A 50 -12.34 -9.73 -1.59
N PRO A 51 -13.57 -9.30 -1.87
CA PRO A 51 -14.71 -9.57 -0.99
C PRO A 51 -14.94 -11.09 -0.95
N ALA A 52 -14.72 -11.70 0.21
CA ALA A 52 -14.92 -13.12 0.40
C ALA A 52 -16.15 -13.36 1.26
N THR A 53 -17.22 -13.78 0.61
CA THR A 53 -18.35 -14.45 1.25
C THR A 53 -18.29 -15.97 1.04
N LEU A 54 -17.14 -16.49 0.57
CA LEU A 54 -17.02 -17.88 0.18
C LEU A 54 -16.63 -18.77 1.37
N PRO A 55 -17.20 -20.01 1.45
CA PRO A 55 -16.80 -20.99 2.46
C PRO A 55 -15.27 -21.24 2.38
N VAL A 56 -14.61 -21.32 3.53
CA VAL A 56 -13.14 -21.47 3.67
C VAL A 56 -12.55 -22.65 2.87
N ALA A 57 -13.36 -23.62 2.49
CA ALA A 57 -12.93 -24.84 1.81
C ALA A 57 -12.76 -24.72 0.28
N THR A 58 -13.07 -23.55 -0.32
CA THR A 58 -12.96 -23.38 -1.78
C THR A 58 -11.60 -22.82 -2.19
N PRO A 59 -11.04 -23.19 -3.36
CA PRO A 59 -9.80 -22.59 -3.89
C PRO A 59 -9.88 -21.06 -3.99
N GLN A 60 -11.05 -20.51 -4.27
CA GLN A 60 -11.32 -19.09 -4.37
C GLN A 60 -11.21 -18.39 -3.00
N ALA A 61 -11.50 -19.08 -1.90
CA ALA A 61 -11.35 -18.54 -0.55
C ALA A 61 -9.88 -18.21 -0.21
N ARG A 62 -8.91 -18.89 -0.83
CA ARG A 62 -7.48 -18.57 -0.68
C ARG A 62 -7.12 -17.24 -1.32
N LEU A 63 -7.71 -16.90 -2.46
CA LEU A 63 -7.48 -15.64 -3.17
C LEU A 63 -8.10 -14.44 -2.44
N ALA A 64 -9.11 -14.69 -1.60
CA ALA A 64 -9.83 -13.69 -0.84
C ALA A 64 -9.44 -13.67 0.66
N ARG A 65 -8.31 -14.33 1.01
CA ARG A 65 -7.85 -14.42 2.40
C ARG A 65 -7.42 -13.09 2.98
N TYR A 66 -6.80 -12.25 2.16
CA TYR A 66 -6.17 -11.04 2.63
C TYR A 66 -6.79 -9.78 2.04
N SER A 67 -6.81 -8.71 2.84
CA SER A 67 -6.99 -7.33 2.36
C SER A 67 -5.79 -6.49 2.78
N ILE A 68 -5.43 -5.50 1.95
CA ILE A 68 -4.35 -4.56 2.23
C ILE A 68 -4.92 -3.15 2.17
N CYS A 69 -4.74 -2.39 3.26
CA CYS A 69 -5.05 -0.97 3.33
C CYS A 69 -3.73 -0.21 3.44
N ALA A 70 -3.44 0.72 2.56
CA ALA A 70 -2.20 1.49 2.57
C ALA A 70 -2.49 2.99 2.60
N GLY A 71 -1.75 3.71 3.41
CA GLY A 71 -1.84 5.15 3.55
C GLY A 71 -0.95 5.91 2.57
N PRO A 72 -0.71 7.20 2.81
CA PRO A 72 0.07 8.06 1.93
C PRO A 72 1.49 7.56 1.66
N PRO A 73 2.12 8.02 0.55
CA PRO A 73 3.51 7.73 0.25
C PRO A 73 4.48 8.12 1.37
N ARG A 74 5.50 7.28 1.60
CA ARG A 74 6.67 7.67 2.39
C ARG A 74 7.37 8.83 1.72
N CYS A 75 8.08 9.61 2.53
CA CYS A 75 8.97 10.66 2.04
C CYS A 75 10.43 10.30 2.28
N ALA A 76 11.27 10.56 1.30
CA ALA A 76 12.71 10.56 1.42
C ALA A 76 13.23 11.93 0.99
N ASN A 77 14.04 12.57 1.83
CA ASN A 77 14.57 13.92 1.57
C ASN A 77 13.47 14.95 1.23
N GLY A 78 12.30 14.85 1.88
CA GLY A 78 11.17 15.76 1.67
C GLY A 78 10.36 15.51 0.40
N GLN A 79 10.70 14.49 -0.39
CA GLN A 79 9.99 14.09 -1.60
C GLN A 79 9.23 12.78 -1.37
N PRO A 80 7.99 12.63 -1.90
CA PRO A 80 7.25 11.38 -1.81
C PRO A 80 7.92 10.32 -2.68
N LEU A 81 7.97 9.08 -2.17
CA LEU A 81 8.40 7.92 -2.94
C LEU A 81 7.23 7.45 -3.81
N LEU A 82 7.08 8.10 -4.94
CA LEU A 82 5.99 7.92 -5.90
C LEU A 82 6.57 8.01 -7.32
N TRP A 83 6.11 7.13 -8.21
CA TRP A 83 6.59 7.01 -9.58
C TRP A 83 5.43 6.87 -10.56
N THR A 84 5.45 7.69 -11.60
CA THR A 84 4.49 7.68 -12.71
C THR A 84 5.25 7.78 -14.04
N PRO A 85 6.03 6.77 -14.41
CA PRO A 85 6.79 6.81 -15.66
C PRO A 85 5.83 6.86 -16.86
N PRO A 86 6.18 7.61 -17.92
CA PRO A 86 5.43 7.60 -19.15
C PRO A 86 5.61 6.28 -19.90
N VAL A 87 4.72 5.99 -20.85
CA VAL A 87 4.86 4.86 -21.79
C VAL A 87 6.23 4.95 -22.51
N GLY A 88 6.91 3.84 -22.64
CA GLY A 88 8.27 3.72 -23.11
C GLY A 88 9.34 3.73 -22.01
N GLN A 89 8.98 4.06 -20.77
CA GLN A 89 9.88 4.06 -19.62
C GLN A 89 9.39 3.17 -18.46
N ILE A 90 8.21 2.57 -18.57
CA ILE A 90 7.59 1.78 -17.50
C ILE A 90 8.38 0.49 -17.29
N LEU A 91 8.53 -0.32 -18.33
CA LEU A 91 9.26 -1.60 -18.24
C LEU A 91 10.74 -1.42 -17.90
N PRO A 92 11.49 -0.47 -18.50
CA PRO A 92 12.85 -0.17 -18.08
C PRO A 92 12.97 0.21 -16.61
N MET A 93 12.07 1.06 -16.11
CA MET A 93 12.05 1.46 -14.70
C MET A 93 11.77 0.26 -13.79
N LEU A 94 10.78 -0.57 -14.10
CA LEU A 94 10.47 -1.77 -13.33
C LEU A 94 11.65 -2.75 -13.32
N SER A 95 12.28 -2.98 -14.48
CA SER A 95 13.46 -3.83 -14.60
C SER A 95 14.61 -3.33 -13.70
N ASP A 96 14.94 -2.05 -13.77
CA ASP A 96 15.96 -1.44 -12.91
C ASP A 96 15.67 -1.62 -11.42
N ARG A 97 14.41 -1.40 -11.04
CA ARG A 97 13.97 -1.54 -9.66
C ARG A 97 13.98 -2.97 -9.14
N LEU A 98 13.65 -3.95 -10.00
CA LEU A 98 13.68 -5.37 -9.64
C LEU A 98 15.11 -5.92 -9.58
N GLN A 99 16.02 -5.40 -10.40
CA GLN A 99 17.43 -5.80 -10.42
C GLN A 99 18.26 -5.13 -9.32
N THR A 100 17.83 -3.98 -8.83
CA THR A 100 18.54 -3.29 -7.75
C THR A 100 18.33 -4.06 -6.44
N PRO A 101 19.40 -4.59 -5.81
CA PRO A 101 19.31 -5.27 -4.55
C PRO A 101 18.65 -4.37 -3.50
N ARG A 102 17.55 -4.82 -2.92
CA ARG A 102 16.96 -4.13 -1.77
C ARG A 102 17.55 -4.70 -0.49
N PRO A 103 17.87 -3.85 0.48
CA PRO A 103 18.15 -4.37 1.81
C PRO A 103 16.89 -5.12 2.30
N ASP A 104 17.11 -6.21 3.04
CA ASP A 104 16.01 -6.94 3.66
C ASP A 104 15.09 -6.00 4.41
N THR A 105 13.81 -6.21 4.25
CA THR A 105 12.80 -5.45 5.00
C THR A 105 12.93 -5.80 6.48
N VAL A 106 13.36 -4.86 7.28
CA VAL A 106 13.47 -5.04 8.73
C VAL A 106 12.10 -4.79 9.34
N LEU A 107 11.53 -5.84 9.92
CA LEU A 107 10.28 -5.80 10.67
C LEU A 107 10.60 -5.86 12.17
N LEU A 108 10.04 -4.93 12.92
CA LEU A 108 10.22 -4.82 14.36
C LEU A 108 8.84 -4.79 15.05
N THR A 109 8.78 -5.28 16.28
CA THR A 109 7.65 -5.01 17.16
C THR A 109 7.64 -3.52 17.54
N GLU A 110 6.54 -3.03 18.12
CA GLU A 110 6.45 -1.67 18.67
C GLU A 110 7.53 -1.33 19.70
N HIS A 111 8.13 -2.36 20.32
CA HIS A 111 9.21 -2.22 21.30
C HIS A 111 10.61 -2.38 20.68
N GLY A 112 10.71 -2.42 19.33
CA GLY A 112 11.98 -2.51 18.62
C GLY A 112 12.62 -3.91 18.61
N GLN A 113 11.88 -4.96 19.03
CA GLN A 113 12.33 -6.34 18.92
C GLN A 113 12.04 -6.90 17.52
N PRO A 114 12.84 -7.85 17.00
CA PRO A 114 12.56 -8.48 15.72
C PRO A 114 11.13 -9.06 15.66
N TRP A 115 10.44 -8.81 14.56
CA TRP A 115 9.15 -9.40 14.26
C TRP A 115 9.35 -10.74 13.57
N HIS A 116 8.81 -11.83 14.12
CA HIS A 116 9.07 -13.19 13.65
C HIS A 116 7.92 -13.84 12.88
N SER A 117 6.73 -13.24 12.88
CA SER A 117 5.59 -13.78 12.12
C SER A 117 5.65 -13.29 10.66
N PRO A 118 5.27 -14.14 9.69
CA PRO A 118 5.15 -13.67 8.31
C PRO A 118 4.08 -12.58 8.21
N LEU A 119 4.41 -11.50 7.52
CA LEU A 119 3.47 -10.42 7.21
C LEU A 119 3.01 -10.58 5.75
N GLU A 120 2.27 -11.66 5.52
CA GLU A 120 1.72 -11.98 4.20
C GLU A 120 0.40 -11.25 3.94
N PRO A 121 0.13 -10.86 2.69
CA PRO A 121 0.96 -10.98 1.49
C PRO A 121 1.85 -9.76 1.24
N PHE A 122 1.89 -8.80 2.19
CA PHE A 122 2.60 -7.55 2.01
C PHE A 122 3.39 -7.16 3.28
N ALA A 123 4.69 -7.15 3.17
CA ALA A 123 5.60 -6.77 4.26
C ALA A 123 6.29 -5.40 4.02
N GLY A 124 5.67 -4.53 3.23
CA GLY A 124 6.25 -3.29 2.75
C GLY A 124 6.77 -3.41 1.32
N GLY A 125 7.06 -2.29 0.70
CA GLY A 125 7.44 -2.22 -0.71
C GLY A 125 6.51 -1.31 -1.49
N TRP A 126 6.28 -1.63 -2.76
CA TRP A 126 5.52 -0.77 -3.65
C TRP A 126 4.12 -1.29 -3.89
N LEU A 127 3.18 -0.37 -3.89
CA LEU A 127 1.80 -0.56 -4.30
C LEU A 127 1.49 0.34 -5.48
N GLY A 128 0.62 -0.11 -6.37
CA GLY A 128 0.23 0.67 -7.53
C GLY A 128 -0.51 -0.14 -8.56
N TRP A 129 -0.53 0.36 -9.78
CA TRP A 129 -1.18 -0.29 -10.91
C TRP A 129 -0.38 -0.13 -12.20
N LEU A 130 -0.71 -1.01 -13.14
CA LEU A 130 -0.36 -0.91 -14.55
C LEU A 130 -1.66 -0.81 -15.33
N GLY A 131 -1.78 0.23 -16.13
CA GLY A 131 -2.89 0.40 -17.06
C GLY A 131 -2.74 -0.52 -18.27
N TYR A 132 -3.85 -0.72 -18.98
CA TYR A 132 -3.87 -1.55 -20.19
C TYR A 132 -2.93 -1.00 -21.27
N ASP A 133 -2.72 0.31 -21.32
CA ASP A 133 -1.87 0.99 -22.30
C ASP A 133 -0.37 0.68 -22.14
N LEU A 134 0.04 -0.08 -21.12
CA LEU A 134 1.36 -0.71 -21.09
C LEU A 134 1.62 -1.59 -22.33
N ALA A 135 0.56 -2.07 -22.99
CA ALA A 135 0.67 -2.83 -24.23
C ALA A 135 1.49 -2.10 -25.32
N TRP A 136 1.48 -0.75 -25.35
CA TRP A 136 2.31 0.03 -26.29
C TRP A 136 3.83 -0.05 -26.03
N GLU A 137 4.27 -0.52 -24.87
CA GLU A 137 5.68 -0.83 -24.64
C GLU A 137 6.07 -2.25 -25.13
N ILE A 138 5.07 -3.12 -25.30
CA ILE A 138 5.28 -4.52 -25.62
C ILE A 138 5.08 -4.77 -27.11
N GLU A 139 4.10 -4.09 -27.72
CA GLU A 139 3.68 -4.29 -29.09
C GLU A 139 3.53 -2.97 -29.85
N ALA A 140 3.78 -2.99 -31.14
CA ALA A 140 3.53 -1.85 -32.04
C ALA A 140 2.04 -1.78 -32.37
N LEU A 141 1.27 -1.15 -31.51
CA LEU A 141 -0.17 -0.97 -31.68
C LEU A 141 -0.50 0.42 -32.25
N PRO A 142 -1.53 0.54 -33.12
CA PRO A 142 -1.95 1.83 -33.63
C PRO A 142 -2.60 2.65 -32.51
N ASN A 143 -2.09 3.85 -32.25
CA ASN A 143 -2.70 4.82 -31.35
C ASN A 143 -3.66 5.71 -32.14
N GLN A 144 -4.92 5.31 -32.24
CA GLN A 144 -5.91 6.00 -33.08
C GLN A 144 -6.86 6.90 -32.25
N ASN A 145 -6.99 6.65 -30.98
CA ASN A 145 -7.91 7.36 -30.11
C ASN A 145 -7.15 8.16 -29.04
N PRO A 146 -7.45 9.44 -28.84
CA PRO A 146 -6.90 10.19 -27.73
C PRO A 146 -7.45 9.62 -26.41
N ASP A 147 -6.58 9.44 -25.42
CA ASP A 147 -7.01 9.12 -24.07
C ASP A 147 -7.44 10.42 -23.35
N PRO A 148 -8.74 10.62 -23.07
CA PRO A 148 -9.22 11.80 -22.37
C PRO A 148 -9.03 11.69 -20.85
N LEU A 149 -8.59 10.55 -20.32
CA LEU A 149 -8.50 10.32 -18.89
C LEU A 149 -7.17 10.83 -18.33
N PRO A 150 -7.18 11.56 -17.20
CA PRO A 150 -5.96 12.12 -16.62
C PRO A 150 -5.18 11.12 -15.79
N PHE A 151 -5.35 9.80 -16.00
CA PHE A 151 -4.69 8.78 -15.22
C PHE A 151 -3.36 8.37 -15.88
N PRO A 152 -2.28 8.23 -15.10
CA PRO A 152 -1.03 7.69 -15.62
C PRO A 152 -1.20 6.19 -15.96
N VAL A 153 -0.53 5.73 -17.03
CA VAL A 153 -0.52 4.31 -17.41
C VAL A 153 0.13 3.45 -16.33
N ALA A 154 1.11 3.99 -15.61
CA ALA A 154 1.71 3.34 -14.46
C ALA A 154 1.77 4.29 -13.28
N PHE A 155 1.40 3.77 -12.12
CA PHE A 155 1.46 4.49 -10.85
C PHE A 155 1.95 3.54 -9.76
N TRP A 156 3.01 3.94 -9.07
CA TRP A 156 3.60 3.16 -7.99
C TRP A 156 4.02 4.07 -6.85
N TYR A 157 3.82 3.64 -5.63
CA TYR A 157 4.34 4.35 -4.46
C TYR A 157 4.70 3.39 -3.33
N GLU A 158 5.57 3.83 -2.45
CA GLU A 158 5.89 3.15 -1.20
C GLU A 158 5.09 3.79 -0.06
N PRO A 159 4.14 3.08 0.58
CA PRO A 159 3.32 3.68 1.64
C PRO A 159 4.14 4.01 2.89
N ALA A 160 3.74 5.03 3.65
CA ALA A 160 4.32 5.33 4.96
C ALA A 160 3.72 4.47 6.08
N THR A 161 2.49 4.03 5.89
CA THR A 161 1.74 3.18 6.80
C THR A 161 0.88 2.20 6.01
N PHE A 162 0.68 0.99 6.54
CA PHE A 162 -0.26 0.06 5.94
C PHE A 162 -0.87 -0.88 6.99
N ALA A 163 -1.94 -1.56 6.61
CA ALA A 163 -2.55 -2.62 7.38
C ALA A 163 -2.76 -3.85 6.49
N VAL A 164 -2.49 -5.03 7.04
CA VAL A 164 -2.77 -6.32 6.41
C VAL A 164 -3.80 -7.04 7.25
N LEU A 165 -4.89 -7.43 6.62
CA LEU A 165 -5.99 -8.16 7.24
C LEU A 165 -5.92 -9.61 6.81
N ASP A 166 -5.81 -10.55 7.75
CA ASP A 166 -6.01 -11.98 7.51
C ASP A 166 -7.44 -12.35 7.93
N HIS A 167 -8.31 -12.51 6.96
CA HIS A 167 -9.72 -12.84 7.19
C HIS A 167 -9.92 -14.27 7.69
N GLN A 168 -8.99 -15.18 7.46
CA GLN A 168 -9.07 -16.55 7.95
C GLN A 168 -8.62 -16.67 9.40
N GLN A 169 -7.49 -16.04 9.74
CA GLN A 169 -6.95 -16.06 11.10
C GLN A 169 -7.54 -14.97 11.99
N GLN A 170 -8.34 -14.06 11.43
CA GLN A 170 -8.94 -12.92 12.13
C GLN A 170 -7.89 -12.01 12.79
N HIS A 171 -6.77 -11.80 12.10
CA HIS A 171 -5.71 -10.90 12.52
C HIS A 171 -5.68 -9.63 11.66
N LEU A 172 -5.41 -8.51 12.30
CA LEU A 172 -5.14 -7.22 11.71
C LEU A 172 -3.71 -6.81 12.09
N HIS A 173 -2.83 -6.73 11.11
CA HIS A 173 -1.46 -6.26 11.32
C HIS A 173 -1.35 -4.82 10.85
N LEU A 174 -1.04 -3.90 11.76
CA LEU A 174 -0.71 -2.52 11.45
C LEU A 174 0.80 -2.39 11.28
N ALA A 175 1.23 -1.66 10.28
CA ALA A 175 2.64 -1.37 10.02
C ALA A 175 2.86 0.11 9.76
N ALA A 176 3.92 0.67 10.33
CA ALA A 176 4.30 2.07 10.20
C ALA A 176 5.82 2.26 10.30
N THR A 177 6.33 3.39 9.86
CA THR A 177 7.76 3.70 9.92
C THR A 177 8.22 4.19 11.28
N THR A 178 7.29 4.51 12.18
CA THR A 178 7.57 4.90 13.57
C THR A 178 6.52 4.33 14.53
N PRO A 179 6.87 4.06 15.81
CA PRO A 179 5.90 3.64 16.82
C PRO A 179 4.75 4.65 17.01
N ALA A 180 5.03 5.95 16.98
CA ALA A 180 4.00 6.99 17.13
C ALA A 180 2.94 6.92 16.01
N GLN A 181 3.34 6.57 14.79
CA GLN A 181 2.38 6.35 13.70
C GLN A 181 1.52 5.10 13.94
N LEU A 182 2.08 4.02 14.53
CA LEU A 182 1.29 2.85 14.93
C LEU A 182 0.21 3.22 15.95
N ASP A 183 0.57 4.02 16.95
CA ASP A 183 -0.39 4.51 17.97
C ASP A 183 -1.50 5.32 17.29
N GLY A 184 -1.14 6.20 16.37
CA GLY A 184 -2.10 6.99 15.61
C GLY A 184 -3.03 6.13 14.72
N LEU A 185 -2.52 5.05 14.11
CA LEU A 185 -3.36 4.10 13.36
C LEU A 185 -4.32 3.36 14.29
N GLN A 186 -3.84 2.88 15.44
CA GLN A 186 -4.69 2.16 16.40
C GLN A 186 -5.79 3.03 16.99
N GLN A 187 -5.52 4.31 17.25
CA GLN A 187 -6.52 5.25 17.78
C GLN A 187 -7.68 5.53 16.81
N ARG A 188 -7.48 5.28 15.51
CA ARG A 188 -8.52 5.46 14.49
C ARG A 188 -9.43 4.23 14.33
N LEU A 189 -9.08 3.10 14.91
CA LEU A 189 -9.80 1.83 14.83
C LEU A 189 -10.89 1.69 15.91
#